data_d0e4ff4be5699f57b11397edd7e375c9
#
_entry.id   d0e4ff4be5699f57b11397edd7e375c9
#
_cell.length_a   1.000
_cell.length_b   1.000
_cell.length_c   1.000
_cell.angle_alpha   90.00
_cell.angle_beta   90.00
_cell.angle_gamma   90.00
#
_symmetry.space_group_name_H-M   'P 1'
#
loop_
_entity.id
_entity.type
_entity.pdbx_description
1 polymer ?
#
loop_
_entity_poly.entity_id
_entity_poly.type
_entity_poly.pdbx_seq_one_letter_code
_entity_poly.pdbx_strand_id
1 'polypeptide(L)'
;EALGAKADQMIVATASYEVTDPTVDSQIVTLQASGADTFFNFATPKFAAQAIRKVYDIGWKPMQFVPFSASSVGAVLVPAGLEKSIGIITGGFVKDPADPRWKNDAAFQEWLAWMKKYYPEGDVTDQLNVWGYLTAQVMAHLLTQCRDDLTRENLMRQAANVKNLQFPLYLPGLKLNTSETDLRLIKQMQLMRF
;
A
#
# COMPACT_ATOMS: atom_id res chain seq x y z
N GLU A 1 2.04 -3.88 19.24
CA GLU A 1 3.18 -3.06 19.71
C GLU A 1 2.80 -1.58 19.86
N ALA A 2 2.20 -0.93 18.82
CA ALA A 2 1.90 0.51 18.84
C ALA A 2 0.95 0.94 19.98
N LEU A 3 -0.01 0.11 20.35
CA LEU A 3 -0.96 0.38 21.43
C LEU A 3 -0.45 -0.03 22.80
N GLY A 4 0.59 -0.86 22.87
CA GLY A 4 1.14 -1.38 24.12
C GLY A 4 0.07 -2.00 25.03
N ALA A 5 0.08 -1.66 26.32
CA ALA A 5 -0.89 -2.15 27.31
C ALA A 5 -2.34 -1.65 27.08
N LYS A 6 -2.56 -0.70 26.15
CA LYS A 6 -3.91 -0.22 25.84
C LYS A 6 -4.60 -1.07 24.76
N ALA A 7 -3.91 -2.04 24.16
CA ALA A 7 -4.47 -2.84 23.07
C ALA A 7 -5.77 -3.52 23.46
N ASP A 8 -5.84 -4.16 24.61
CA ASP A 8 -7.02 -4.90 25.11
C ASP A 8 -8.22 -3.98 25.39
N GLN A 9 -7.98 -2.70 25.63
CA GLN A 9 -9.04 -1.71 25.88
C GLN A 9 -9.50 -1.03 24.59
N MET A 10 -8.60 -0.88 23.61
CA MET A 10 -8.86 -0.12 22.36
C MET A 10 -9.34 -1.03 21.23
N ILE A 11 -8.94 -2.29 21.19
CA ILE A 11 -9.39 -3.24 20.18
C ILE A 11 -10.64 -3.94 20.71
N VAL A 12 -11.80 -3.38 20.41
CA VAL A 12 -13.11 -3.87 20.92
C VAL A 12 -13.65 -5.08 20.15
N ALA A 13 -13.24 -5.29 18.90
CA ALA A 13 -13.60 -6.44 18.09
C ALA A 13 -12.57 -6.71 16.99
N THR A 14 -12.44 -7.97 16.63
CA THR A 14 -11.66 -8.44 15.48
C THR A 14 -12.48 -9.44 14.68
N ALA A 15 -12.31 -9.46 13.36
CA ALA A 15 -12.91 -10.45 12.48
C ALA A 15 -11.90 -10.86 11.41
N SER A 16 -11.84 -12.14 11.11
CA SER A 16 -11.01 -12.70 10.04
C SER A 16 -11.86 -13.19 8.89
N TYR A 17 -11.24 -13.39 7.75
CA TYR A 17 -11.83 -13.99 6.56
C TYR A 17 -10.81 -14.89 5.89
N GLU A 18 -11.30 -15.84 5.08
CA GLU A 18 -10.47 -16.67 4.21
C GLU A 18 -10.53 -16.15 2.78
N VAL A 19 -9.43 -16.31 2.02
CA VAL A 19 -9.39 -15.86 0.61
C VAL A 19 -10.38 -16.59 -0.29
N THR A 20 -10.92 -17.71 0.18
CA THR A 20 -11.98 -18.51 -0.46
C THR A 20 -13.39 -18.03 -0.12
N ASP A 21 -13.53 -17.11 0.84
CA ASP A 21 -14.85 -16.59 1.21
C ASP A 21 -15.48 -15.85 0.02
N PRO A 22 -16.79 -15.97 -0.18
CA PRO A 22 -17.46 -15.22 -1.24
C PRO A 22 -17.55 -13.72 -0.93
N THR A 23 -17.70 -13.37 0.34
CA THR A 23 -17.88 -11.99 0.83
C THR A 23 -17.42 -11.84 2.28
N VAL A 24 -17.22 -10.59 2.73
CA VAL A 24 -16.93 -10.22 4.12
C VAL A 24 -18.10 -9.51 4.81
N ASP A 25 -19.29 -9.62 4.27
CA ASP A 25 -20.46 -8.88 4.75
C ASP A 25 -20.80 -9.17 6.21
N SER A 26 -20.74 -10.44 6.62
CA SER A 26 -21.03 -10.86 8.00
C SER A 26 -20.00 -10.31 8.99
N GLN A 27 -18.74 -10.31 8.61
CA GLN A 27 -17.65 -9.73 9.42
C GLN A 27 -17.89 -8.24 9.66
N ILE A 28 -18.28 -7.49 8.62
CA ILE A 28 -18.54 -6.05 8.74
C ILE A 28 -19.74 -5.77 9.64
N VAL A 29 -20.82 -6.55 9.53
CA VAL A 29 -21.99 -6.41 10.41
C VAL A 29 -21.60 -6.69 11.88
N THR A 30 -20.79 -7.72 12.12
CA THR A 30 -20.30 -8.06 13.46
C THR A 30 -19.42 -6.92 14.04
N LEU A 31 -18.53 -6.36 13.22
CA LEU A 31 -17.68 -5.24 13.64
C LEU A 31 -18.49 -3.98 13.93
N GLN A 32 -19.51 -3.66 13.12
CA GLN A 32 -20.42 -2.55 13.41
C GLN A 32 -21.14 -2.72 14.76
N ALA A 33 -21.61 -3.93 15.04
CA ALA A 33 -22.33 -4.25 16.27
C ALA A 33 -21.47 -4.07 17.55
N SER A 34 -20.15 -4.03 17.42
CA SER A 34 -19.25 -3.77 18.55
C SER A 34 -19.27 -2.32 19.03
N GLY A 35 -19.86 -1.40 18.26
CA GLY A 35 -19.88 0.02 18.55
C GLY A 35 -18.56 0.75 18.30
N ALA A 36 -17.60 0.12 17.60
CA ALA A 36 -16.33 0.74 17.27
C ALA A 36 -16.51 2.01 16.43
N ASP A 37 -15.78 3.07 16.75
CA ASP A 37 -15.72 4.34 16.02
C ASP A 37 -14.61 4.39 14.98
N THR A 38 -13.72 3.43 15.04
CA THR A 38 -12.55 3.31 14.14
C THR A 38 -12.46 1.90 13.57
N PHE A 39 -12.24 1.80 12.27
CA PHE A 39 -12.14 0.55 11.54
C PHE A 39 -10.81 0.43 10.80
N PHE A 40 -10.00 -0.54 11.18
CA PHE A 40 -8.78 -0.93 10.47
C PHE A 40 -9.09 -2.09 9.53
N ASN A 41 -9.18 -1.81 8.23
CA ASN A 41 -9.47 -2.80 7.19
C ASN A 41 -8.16 -3.30 6.57
N PHE A 42 -7.54 -4.32 7.17
CA PHE A 42 -6.31 -4.95 6.67
C PHE A 42 -6.60 -6.11 5.71
N ALA A 43 -7.58 -5.97 4.87
CA ALA A 43 -7.95 -6.98 3.87
C ALA A 43 -7.13 -6.83 2.58
N THR A 44 -7.07 -7.92 1.80
CA THR A 44 -6.55 -7.89 0.43
C THR A 44 -7.47 -7.05 -0.48
N PRO A 45 -7.01 -6.56 -1.64
CA PRO A 45 -7.73 -5.58 -2.46
C PRO A 45 -9.21 -5.91 -2.72
N LYS A 46 -9.51 -7.13 -3.14
CA LYS A 46 -10.89 -7.59 -3.39
C LYS A 46 -11.79 -7.44 -2.17
N PHE A 47 -11.32 -7.93 -1.02
CA PHE A 47 -12.11 -7.95 0.22
C PHE A 47 -12.12 -6.57 0.88
N ALA A 48 -11.08 -5.76 0.70
CA ALA A 48 -11.08 -4.37 1.13
C ALA A 48 -12.17 -3.57 0.41
N ALA A 49 -12.30 -3.73 -0.91
CA ALA A 49 -13.36 -3.09 -1.69
C ALA A 49 -14.77 -3.55 -1.24
N GLN A 50 -14.95 -4.84 -0.95
CA GLN A 50 -16.22 -5.36 -0.42
C GLN A 50 -16.53 -4.76 0.96
N ALA A 51 -15.54 -4.70 1.87
CA ALA A 51 -15.71 -4.14 3.20
C ALA A 51 -16.07 -2.65 3.15
N ILE A 52 -15.39 -1.85 2.33
CA ILE A 52 -15.68 -0.42 2.13
C ILE A 52 -17.12 -0.24 1.67
N ARG A 53 -17.54 -0.99 0.66
CA ARG A 53 -18.92 -0.98 0.15
C ARG A 53 -19.91 -1.30 1.24
N LYS A 54 -19.69 -2.39 1.97
CA LYS A 54 -20.59 -2.86 3.02
C LYS A 54 -20.72 -1.86 4.16
N VAL A 55 -19.61 -1.27 4.61
CA VAL A 55 -19.59 -0.21 5.64
C VAL A 55 -20.53 0.94 5.24
N TYR A 56 -20.43 1.40 3.99
CA TYR A 56 -21.30 2.43 3.47
C TYR A 56 -22.77 2.00 3.41
N ASP A 57 -23.04 0.82 2.84
CA ASP A 57 -24.40 0.31 2.58
C ASP A 57 -25.20 0.08 3.86
N ILE A 58 -24.54 -0.28 4.97
CA ILE A 58 -25.19 -0.42 6.29
C ILE A 58 -25.24 0.87 7.11
N GLY A 59 -24.77 2.00 6.53
CA GLY A 59 -24.77 3.31 7.19
C GLY A 59 -23.79 3.43 8.36
N TRP A 60 -22.79 2.53 8.48
CA TRP A 60 -21.76 2.64 9.50
C TRP A 60 -20.75 3.74 9.10
N LYS A 61 -20.38 4.61 10.04
CA LYS A 61 -19.54 5.79 9.77
C LYS A 61 -18.30 5.82 10.68
N PRO A 62 -17.46 4.79 10.71
CA PRO A 62 -16.23 4.81 11.48
C PRO A 62 -15.18 5.66 10.77
N MET A 63 -14.13 6.07 11.48
CA MET A 63 -12.88 6.48 10.86
C MET A 63 -12.23 5.24 10.23
N GLN A 64 -12.08 5.22 8.89
CA GLN A 64 -11.58 4.04 8.18
C GLN A 64 -10.10 4.19 7.80
N PHE A 65 -9.33 3.16 8.15
CA PHE A 65 -7.95 3.00 7.72
C PHE A 65 -7.80 1.76 6.85
N VAL A 66 -7.05 1.89 5.76
CA VAL A 66 -6.66 0.78 4.88
C VAL A 66 -5.13 0.75 4.73
N PRO A 67 -4.51 -0.43 4.54
CA PRO A 67 -3.09 -0.51 4.22
C PRO A 67 -2.83 0.00 2.81
N PHE A 68 -1.58 0.31 2.51
CA PHE A 68 -1.16 0.73 1.17
C PHE A 68 -1.65 -0.21 0.06
N SER A 69 -1.57 -1.52 0.27
CA SER A 69 -2.01 -2.52 -0.72
C SER A 69 -3.50 -2.50 -1.03
N ALA A 70 -4.32 -1.89 -0.17
CA ALA A 70 -5.76 -1.77 -0.33
C ALA A 70 -6.24 -0.33 -0.54
N SER A 71 -5.34 0.59 -0.90
CA SER A 71 -5.65 2.00 -1.14
C SER A 71 -5.58 2.42 -2.61
N SER A 72 -5.26 1.50 -3.52
CA SER A 72 -5.24 1.80 -4.96
C SER A 72 -6.58 2.34 -5.42
N VAL A 73 -6.58 3.54 -6.01
CA VAL A 73 -7.81 4.16 -6.52
C VAL A 73 -8.40 3.27 -7.62
N GLY A 74 -7.61 2.86 -8.62
CA GLY A 74 -8.09 2.03 -9.73
C GLY A 74 -8.52 0.64 -9.28
N ALA A 75 -7.68 -0.08 -8.53
CA ALA A 75 -7.90 -1.48 -8.21
C ALA A 75 -8.83 -1.73 -7.00
N VAL A 76 -9.04 -0.74 -6.13
CA VAL A 76 -9.83 -0.93 -4.89
C VAL A 76 -10.96 0.09 -4.76
N LEU A 77 -10.65 1.40 -4.83
CA LEU A 77 -11.64 2.42 -4.50
C LEU A 77 -12.70 2.58 -5.61
N VAL A 78 -12.31 2.45 -6.89
CA VAL A 78 -13.26 2.42 -8.00
C VAL A 78 -14.21 1.22 -7.90
N PRO A 79 -13.73 -0.03 -7.71
CA PRO A 79 -14.61 -1.17 -7.49
C PRO A 79 -15.49 -1.06 -6.22
N ALA A 80 -15.00 -0.39 -5.17
CA ALA A 80 -15.80 -0.16 -3.96
C ALA A 80 -16.92 0.85 -4.17
N GLY A 81 -16.70 1.83 -5.06
CA GLY A 81 -17.48 3.04 -5.25
C GLY A 81 -16.74 4.24 -4.71
N LEU A 82 -16.40 5.21 -5.58
CA LEU A 82 -15.60 6.38 -5.17
C LEU A 82 -16.29 7.18 -4.07
N GLU A 83 -17.61 7.37 -4.20
CA GLU A 83 -18.44 8.06 -3.21
C GLU A 83 -18.48 7.35 -1.84
N LYS A 84 -18.32 6.01 -1.85
CA LYS A 84 -18.28 5.18 -0.63
C LYS A 84 -16.90 5.17 0.03
N SER A 85 -15.89 5.62 -0.70
CA SER A 85 -14.49 5.61 -0.27
C SER A 85 -14.02 6.95 0.31
N ILE A 86 -14.86 8.00 0.23
CA ILE A 86 -14.53 9.34 0.72
C ILE A 86 -14.21 9.32 2.22
N GLY A 87 -13.08 9.87 2.59
CA GLY A 87 -12.62 9.95 3.96
C GLY A 87 -11.72 8.81 4.44
N ILE A 88 -11.51 7.78 3.61
CA ILE A 88 -10.57 6.67 3.92
C ILE A 88 -9.16 7.23 4.08
N ILE A 89 -8.46 6.73 5.10
CA ILE A 89 -7.09 7.11 5.44
C ILE A 89 -6.15 5.94 5.14
N THR A 90 -5.02 6.26 4.55
CA THR A 90 -3.93 5.29 4.29
C THR A 90 -2.55 5.91 4.52
N GLY A 91 -1.53 5.06 4.63
CA GLY A 91 -0.14 5.49 4.53
C GLY A 91 0.38 5.25 3.12
N GLY A 92 0.78 6.32 2.42
CA GLY A 92 1.37 6.25 1.08
C GLY A 92 2.87 6.51 1.09
N PHE A 93 3.57 5.92 0.14
CA PHE A 93 5.01 6.10 -0.06
C PHE A 93 5.44 6.20 -1.53
N VAL A 94 4.53 5.93 -2.46
CA VAL A 94 4.75 6.09 -3.91
C VAL A 94 3.86 7.20 -4.47
N LYS A 95 4.24 7.75 -5.62
CA LYS A 95 3.39 8.64 -6.40
C LYS A 95 2.21 7.83 -6.94
N ASP A 96 0.99 8.13 -6.48
CA ASP A 96 -0.22 7.44 -6.93
C ASP A 96 -0.59 7.88 -8.35
N PRO A 97 -0.78 6.97 -9.31
CA PRO A 97 -1.18 7.30 -10.68
C PRO A 97 -2.49 8.08 -10.80
N ALA A 98 -3.40 7.90 -9.85
CA ALA A 98 -4.67 8.60 -9.83
C ALA A 98 -4.57 10.03 -9.29
N ASP A 99 -3.44 10.41 -8.69
CA ASP A 99 -3.23 11.76 -8.15
C ASP A 99 -2.82 12.74 -9.26
N PRO A 100 -3.65 13.73 -9.59
CA PRO A 100 -3.38 14.68 -10.67
C PRO A 100 -2.12 15.51 -10.47
N ARG A 101 -1.57 15.61 -9.25
CA ARG A 101 -0.31 16.30 -8.96
C ARG A 101 0.87 15.72 -9.74
N TRP A 102 0.84 14.43 -10.05
CA TRP A 102 1.94 13.73 -10.75
C TRP A 102 1.77 13.67 -12.25
N LYS A 103 0.65 14.15 -12.81
CA LYS A 103 0.35 14.07 -14.24
C LYS A 103 1.47 14.57 -15.13
N ASN A 104 2.17 15.63 -14.73
CA ASN A 104 3.26 16.26 -15.52
C ASN A 104 4.65 16.00 -14.90
N ASP A 105 4.75 15.08 -13.96
CA ASP A 105 6.04 14.69 -13.35
C ASP A 105 6.86 13.87 -14.34
N ALA A 106 8.12 14.26 -14.58
CA ALA A 106 8.96 13.63 -15.60
C ALA A 106 9.16 12.12 -15.35
N ALA A 107 9.45 11.74 -14.11
CA ALA A 107 9.66 10.32 -13.77
C ALA A 107 8.35 9.51 -13.92
N PHE A 108 7.22 10.12 -13.66
CA PHE A 108 5.94 9.50 -13.89
C PHE A 108 5.66 9.28 -15.38
N GLN A 109 6.01 10.25 -16.25
CA GLN A 109 5.90 10.10 -17.69
C GLN A 109 6.86 9.02 -18.24
N GLU A 110 8.07 8.92 -17.70
CA GLU A 110 9.02 7.84 -18.04
C GLU A 110 8.44 6.47 -17.67
N TRP A 111 7.85 6.34 -16.48
CA TRP A 111 7.19 5.11 -16.08
C TRP A 111 6.00 4.75 -16.99
N LEU A 112 5.16 5.71 -17.37
CA LEU A 112 4.07 5.46 -18.32
C LEU A 112 4.58 4.97 -19.68
N ALA A 113 5.67 5.56 -20.20
CA ALA A 113 6.30 5.11 -21.42
C ALA A 113 6.88 3.68 -21.29
N TRP A 114 7.45 3.36 -20.14
CA TRP A 114 7.94 2.02 -19.81
C TRP A 114 6.78 1.01 -19.76
N MET A 115 5.69 1.32 -19.06
CA MET A 115 4.49 0.48 -19.00
C MET A 115 3.96 0.18 -20.40
N LYS A 116 3.77 1.22 -21.21
CA LYS A 116 3.31 1.06 -22.60
C LYS A 116 4.19 0.14 -23.44
N LYS A 117 5.50 0.16 -23.19
CA LYS A 117 6.47 -0.64 -23.97
C LYS A 117 6.57 -2.09 -23.50
N TYR A 118 6.59 -2.32 -22.19
CA TYR A 118 6.95 -3.62 -21.61
C TYR A 118 5.80 -4.34 -20.93
N TYR A 119 4.73 -3.61 -20.56
CA TYR A 119 3.54 -4.17 -19.92
C TYR A 119 2.27 -3.43 -20.39
N PRO A 120 1.98 -3.46 -21.73
CA PRO A 120 0.88 -2.69 -22.32
C PRO A 120 -0.51 -3.10 -21.82
N GLU A 121 -0.68 -4.33 -21.31
CA GLU A 121 -1.90 -4.83 -20.69
C GLU A 121 -2.06 -4.42 -19.22
N GLY A 122 -1.01 -3.86 -18.61
CA GLY A 122 -1.03 -3.44 -17.20
C GLY A 122 -1.89 -2.21 -16.96
N ASP A 123 -2.64 -2.22 -15.86
CA ASP A 123 -3.43 -1.06 -15.45
C ASP A 123 -2.53 0.07 -14.95
N VAL A 124 -2.41 1.13 -15.74
CA VAL A 124 -1.62 2.33 -15.41
C VAL A 124 -2.24 3.17 -14.29
N THR A 125 -3.45 2.86 -13.83
CA THR A 125 -4.11 3.54 -12.71
C THR A 125 -3.88 2.83 -11.38
N ASP A 126 -3.30 1.62 -11.41
CA ASP A 126 -2.99 0.86 -10.20
C ASP A 126 -1.60 1.22 -9.65
N GLN A 127 -1.58 1.83 -8.47
CA GLN A 127 -0.33 2.18 -7.77
C GLN A 127 0.57 0.97 -7.46
N LEU A 128 0.02 -0.25 -7.44
CA LEU A 128 0.82 -1.46 -7.23
C LEU A 128 1.78 -1.71 -8.41
N ASN A 129 1.44 -1.28 -9.63
CA ASN A 129 2.36 -1.32 -10.77
C ASN A 129 3.52 -0.34 -10.61
N VAL A 130 3.30 0.84 -10.03
CA VAL A 130 4.38 1.77 -9.64
C VAL A 130 5.29 1.13 -8.59
N TRP A 131 4.70 0.49 -7.59
CA TRP A 131 5.47 -0.18 -6.54
C TRP A 131 6.29 -1.37 -7.08
N GLY A 132 5.71 -2.18 -7.95
CA GLY A 132 6.43 -3.27 -8.64
C GLY A 132 7.64 -2.75 -9.42
N TYR A 133 7.45 -1.69 -10.20
CA TYR A 133 8.52 -1.03 -10.94
C TYR A 133 9.65 -0.51 -10.02
N LEU A 134 9.30 0.17 -8.92
CA LEU A 134 10.26 0.66 -7.93
C LEU A 134 11.02 -0.50 -7.24
N THR A 135 10.32 -1.60 -6.95
CA THR A 135 10.95 -2.80 -6.37
C THR A 135 11.99 -3.38 -7.32
N ALA A 136 11.69 -3.43 -8.62
CA ALA A 136 12.65 -3.85 -9.64
C ALA A 136 13.85 -2.87 -9.75
N GLN A 137 13.64 -1.56 -9.65
CA GLN A 137 14.72 -0.58 -9.62
C GLN A 137 15.65 -0.76 -8.40
N VAL A 138 15.07 -1.04 -7.22
CA VAL A 138 15.87 -1.36 -6.02
C VAL A 138 16.71 -2.61 -6.28
N MET A 139 16.12 -3.67 -6.82
CA MET A 139 16.87 -4.91 -7.12
C MET A 139 17.99 -4.65 -8.14
N ALA A 140 17.72 -3.91 -9.20
CA ALA A 140 18.73 -3.54 -10.20
C ALA A 140 19.89 -2.74 -9.57
N HIS A 141 19.56 -1.81 -8.66
CA HIS A 141 20.58 -1.09 -7.89
C HIS A 141 21.44 -2.04 -7.05
N LEU A 142 20.84 -2.95 -6.29
CA LEU A 142 21.57 -3.91 -5.46
C LEU A 142 22.47 -4.82 -6.28
N LEU A 143 21.98 -5.34 -7.42
CA LEU A 143 22.79 -6.15 -8.33
C LEU A 143 23.97 -5.37 -8.90
N THR A 144 23.80 -4.10 -9.22
CA THR A 144 24.90 -3.22 -9.66
C THR A 144 25.95 -3.04 -8.54
N GLN A 145 25.54 -2.94 -7.27
CA GLN A 145 26.46 -2.88 -6.15
C GLN A 145 27.23 -4.21 -5.92
N CYS A 146 26.67 -5.33 -6.34
CA CYS A 146 27.33 -6.64 -6.26
C CYS A 146 28.52 -6.78 -7.21
N ARG A 147 28.59 -5.97 -8.27
CA ARG A 147 29.64 -6.05 -9.31
C ARG A 147 29.72 -7.46 -9.90
N ASP A 148 30.91 -8.07 -9.87
CA ASP A 148 31.15 -9.42 -10.43
C ASP A 148 30.78 -10.56 -9.47
N ASP A 149 30.50 -10.25 -8.19
CA ASP A 149 30.09 -11.24 -7.18
C ASP A 149 28.56 -11.22 -6.98
N LEU A 150 27.84 -11.99 -7.79
CA LEU A 150 26.38 -12.14 -7.72
C LEU A 150 25.93 -13.27 -6.78
N THR A 151 26.77 -13.66 -5.81
CA THR A 151 26.37 -14.62 -4.78
C THR A 151 25.24 -14.09 -3.92
N ARG A 152 24.45 -15.01 -3.37
CA ARG A 152 23.38 -14.67 -2.42
C ARG A 152 23.92 -13.91 -1.21
N GLU A 153 25.06 -14.33 -0.70
CA GLU A 153 25.74 -13.73 0.46
C GLU A 153 26.08 -12.27 0.20
N ASN A 154 26.66 -11.96 -0.98
CA ASN A 154 26.98 -10.59 -1.34
C ASN A 154 25.72 -9.77 -1.58
N LEU A 155 24.72 -10.30 -2.28
CA LEU A 155 23.44 -9.60 -2.49
C LEU A 155 22.78 -9.22 -1.15
N MET A 156 22.74 -10.15 -0.19
CA MET A 156 22.18 -9.88 1.15
C MET A 156 23.00 -8.84 1.90
N ARG A 157 24.32 -8.84 1.78
CA ARG A 157 25.19 -7.81 2.36
C ARG A 157 24.91 -6.44 1.78
N GLN A 158 24.75 -6.32 0.44
CA GLN A 158 24.37 -5.06 -0.20
C GLN A 158 22.96 -4.61 0.23
N ALA A 159 22.01 -5.54 0.30
CA ALA A 159 20.65 -5.26 0.76
C ALA A 159 20.60 -4.78 2.21
N ALA A 160 21.51 -5.25 3.08
CA ALA A 160 21.62 -4.79 4.46
C ALA A 160 22.35 -3.44 4.61
N ASN A 161 22.89 -2.87 3.54
CA ASN A 161 23.70 -1.65 3.58
C ASN A 161 23.20 -0.52 2.68
N VAL A 162 21.92 -0.48 2.40
CA VAL A 162 21.29 0.62 1.64
C VAL A 162 21.31 1.89 2.49
N LYS A 163 21.81 2.99 1.92
CA LYS A 163 21.95 4.29 2.60
C LYS A 163 21.41 5.42 1.74
N ASN A 164 20.36 6.08 2.24
CA ASN A 164 19.75 7.27 1.64
C ASN A 164 19.40 7.10 0.14
N LEU A 165 19.09 5.87 -0.28
CA LEU A 165 18.72 5.59 -1.67
C LEU A 165 17.36 6.23 -1.96
N GLN A 166 17.26 6.86 -3.12
CA GLN A 166 16.03 7.52 -3.58
C GLN A 166 15.76 7.15 -5.03
N PHE A 167 14.49 6.96 -5.35
CA PHE A 167 14.02 6.89 -6.72
C PHE A 167 12.89 7.89 -6.93
N PRO A 168 12.79 8.49 -8.12
CA PRO A 168 11.88 9.62 -8.36
C PRO A 168 10.39 9.31 -8.20
N LEU A 169 9.96 8.04 -8.27
CA LEU A 169 8.56 7.64 -8.08
C LEU A 169 8.17 7.38 -6.62
N TYR A 170 9.11 7.37 -5.67
CA TYR A 170 8.77 7.53 -4.27
C TYR A 170 8.31 8.95 -3.98
N LEU A 171 7.50 9.13 -2.93
CA LEU A 171 7.09 10.46 -2.49
C LEU A 171 8.31 11.32 -2.12
N PRO A 172 8.26 12.63 -2.37
CA PRO A 172 9.37 13.54 -2.07
C PRO A 172 9.82 13.45 -0.62
N GLY A 173 11.14 13.42 -0.42
CA GLY A 173 11.76 13.35 0.92
C GLY A 173 11.91 11.94 1.48
N LEU A 174 11.30 10.93 0.86
CA LEU A 174 11.44 9.54 1.30
C LEU A 174 12.81 8.99 0.92
N LYS A 175 13.50 8.40 1.90
CA LYS A 175 14.82 7.79 1.73
C LYS A 175 14.78 6.34 2.17
N LEU A 176 15.31 5.46 1.33
CA LEU A 176 15.44 4.04 1.63
C LEU A 176 16.72 3.79 2.42
N ASN A 177 16.59 3.09 3.53
CA ASN A 177 17.70 2.75 4.40
C ASN A 177 17.50 1.37 4.99
N THR A 178 18.60 0.60 5.09
CA THR A 178 18.61 -0.69 5.76
C THR A 178 19.80 -0.80 6.72
N SER A 179 19.81 -1.85 7.52
CA SER A 179 20.93 -2.28 8.34
C SER A 179 20.92 -3.80 8.46
N GLU A 180 21.96 -4.37 9.04
CA GLU A 180 22.05 -5.82 9.30
C GLU A 180 20.91 -6.34 10.19
N THR A 181 20.39 -5.50 11.06
CA THR A 181 19.29 -5.84 11.99
C THR A 181 17.92 -5.36 11.52
N ASP A 182 17.84 -4.56 10.46
CA ASP A 182 16.58 -4.04 9.93
C ASP A 182 16.63 -3.89 8.41
N LEU A 183 16.09 -4.89 7.71
CA LEU A 183 16.02 -4.94 6.25
C LEU A 183 14.78 -4.24 5.67
N ARG A 184 13.93 -3.62 6.49
CA ARG A 184 12.78 -2.86 6.01
C ARG A 184 13.27 -1.60 5.30
N LEU A 185 13.06 -1.54 3.99
CA LEU A 185 13.49 -0.41 3.15
C LEU A 185 12.67 0.84 3.43
N ILE A 186 11.35 0.68 3.54
CA ILE A 186 10.40 1.80 3.71
C ILE A 186 10.10 1.94 5.20
N LYS A 187 10.56 3.04 5.80
CA LYS A 187 10.40 3.36 7.23
C LYS A 187 9.57 4.63 7.45
N GLN A 188 9.20 5.31 6.37
CA GLN A 188 8.45 6.56 6.39
C GLN A 188 7.28 6.45 5.41
N MET A 189 6.12 6.94 5.82
CA MET A 189 4.93 7.06 4.99
C MET A 189 4.29 8.42 5.23
N GLN A 190 3.60 8.93 4.25
CA GLN A 190 2.73 10.10 4.40
C GLN A 190 1.30 9.62 4.61
N LEU A 191 0.62 10.16 5.63
CA LEU A 191 -0.81 9.95 5.76
C LEU A 191 -1.53 10.66 4.61
N MET A 192 -2.40 9.91 3.96
CA MET A 192 -3.20 10.37 2.83
C MET A 192 -4.67 10.12 3.13
N ARG A 193 -5.53 10.98 2.62
CA ARG A 193 -6.98 10.85 2.71
C ARG A 193 -7.58 10.92 1.32
N PHE A 194 -8.44 9.96 1.01
CA PHE A 194 -9.23 9.96 -0.21
C PHE A 194 -10.46 10.88 -0.09
#